data_e03dd036e4b608e7a32fd38a926e2a92
#
_entry.id   e03dd036e4b608e7a32fd38a926e2a92
#
_cell.length_a   1.000
_cell.length_b   1.000
_cell.length_c   1.000
_cell.angle_alpha   90.00
_cell.angle_beta   90.00
_cell.angle_gamma   90.00
#
_symmetry.space_group_name_H-M   'P 1'
#
loop_
_entity.id
_entity.type
_entity.pdbx_description
1 polymer ?
#
loop_
_entity_poly.entity_id
_entity_poly.type
_entity_poly.pdbx_seq_one_letter_code
_entity_poly.pdbx_strand_id
1 'polypeptide(L)' 'MERLSPTQREVFTLRVAEGLSYKEIADAVGTTEGAARVHYHNAMRAVKEFLDE' A
#
# COMPACT_ATOMS: atom_id res chain seq x y z
N MET A 1 18.30 0.73 -5.83
CA MET A 1 17.34 1.63 -5.20
C MET A 1 15.96 1.01 -5.17
N GLU A 2 15.43 0.85 -3.99
CA GLU A 2 14.13 0.25 -3.84
C GLU A 2 13.03 1.23 -4.17
N ARG A 3 12.05 0.74 -4.88
CA ARG A 3 10.90 1.55 -5.24
C ARG A 3 9.63 0.79 -4.96
N LEU A 4 8.59 1.52 -4.70
CA LEU A 4 7.29 0.91 -4.53
C LEU A 4 6.82 0.35 -5.87
N SER A 5 6.29 -0.87 -5.85
CA SER A 5 5.66 -1.40 -7.05
C SER A 5 4.40 -0.58 -7.32
N PRO A 6 3.88 -0.62 -8.55
CA PRO A 6 2.65 0.11 -8.85
C PRO A 6 1.51 -0.28 -7.92
N THR A 7 1.39 -1.57 -7.60
CA THR A 7 0.34 -2.03 -6.72
C THR A 7 0.53 -1.50 -5.31
N GLN A 8 1.76 -1.53 -4.81
CA GLN A 8 2.02 -1.04 -3.46
C GLN A 8 1.73 0.46 -3.38
N ARG A 9 2.11 1.19 -4.39
CA ARG A 9 1.87 2.63 -4.42
C ARG A 9 0.37 2.91 -4.43
N GLU A 10 -0.37 2.17 -5.22
CA GLU A 10 -1.81 2.37 -5.30
C GLU A 10 -2.49 2.07 -3.97
N VAL A 11 -2.11 0.96 -3.36
CA VAL A 11 -2.67 0.58 -2.06
C VAL A 11 -2.34 1.65 -1.02
N PHE A 12 -1.11 2.11 -1.01
CA PHE A 12 -0.70 3.13 -0.06
C PHE A 12 -1.51 4.41 -0.24
N THR A 13 -1.65 4.84 -1.49
CA THR A 13 -2.38 6.06 -1.79
C THR A 13 -3.84 5.94 -1.38
N LEU A 14 -4.47 4.82 -1.71
CA LEU A 14 -5.88 4.63 -1.36
C LEU A 14 -6.08 4.60 0.14
N ARG A 15 -5.14 4.01 0.86
CA ARG A 15 -5.26 3.93 2.31
C ARG A 15 -5.04 5.27 2.98
N VAL A 16 -4.01 5.98 2.56
CA VAL A 16 -3.61 7.22 3.23
C VAL A 16 -4.39 8.43 2.72
N ALA A 17 -4.47 8.57 1.41
CA ALA A 17 -5.11 9.76 0.84
C ALA A 17 -6.62 9.64 0.82
N GLU A 18 -7.15 8.44 0.52
CA GLU A 18 -8.58 8.25 0.41
C GLU A 18 -9.21 7.73 1.69
N GLY A 19 -8.41 7.17 2.58
CA GLY A 19 -8.93 6.65 3.84
C GLY A 19 -9.76 5.39 3.69
N LEU A 20 -9.52 4.60 2.65
CA LEU A 20 -10.31 3.41 2.40
C LEU A 20 -9.89 2.27 3.32
N SER A 21 -10.85 1.38 3.61
CA SER A 21 -10.55 0.18 4.35
C SER A 21 -9.80 -0.80 3.45
N TYR A 22 -9.16 -1.80 4.08
CA TYR A 22 -8.45 -2.80 3.28
C TYR A 22 -9.40 -3.55 2.35
N LYS A 23 -10.64 -3.76 2.81
CA LYS A 23 -11.61 -4.42 1.97
C LYS A 23 -11.93 -3.59 0.73
N GLU A 24 -12.10 -2.29 0.94
CA GLU A 24 -12.38 -1.40 -0.18
C GLU A 24 -11.18 -1.31 -1.12
N ILE A 25 -9.98 -1.29 -0.56
CA ILE A 25 -8.78 -1.25 -1.37
C ILE A 25 -8.65 -2.54 -2.18
N ALA A 26 -8.92 -3.69 -1.55
CA ALA A 26 -8.84 -4.95 -2.25
C ALA A 26 -9.78 -4.97 -3.45
N ASP A 27 -10.98 -4.43 -3.27
CA ASP A 27 -11.95 -4.34 -4.36
C ASP A 27 -11.44 -3.45 -5.47
N ALA A 28 -10.89 -2.31 -5.10
CA ALA A 28 -10.44 -1.32 -6.10
C ALA A 28 -9.24 -1.83 -6.89
N VAL A 29 -8.35 -2.53 -6.22
CA VAL A 29 -7.12 -3.00 -6.84
C VAL A 29 -7.29 -4.38 -7.48
N GLY A 30 -8.32 -5.10 -7.09
CA GLY A 30 -8.56 -6.43 -7.64
C GLY A 30 -7.75 -7.51 -6.94
N THR A 31 -7.64 -7.41 -5.63
CA THR A 31 -6.89 -8.37 -4.84
C THR A 31 -7.71 -8.77 -3.62
N THR A 32 -7.10 -9.48 -2.69
CA THR A 32 -7.77 -9.88 -1.46
C THR A 32 -7.46 -8.90 -0.35
N GLU A 33 -8.29 -8.91 0.68
CA GLU A 33 -8.07 -8.03 1.83
C GLU A 33 -6.72 -8.31 2.48
N GLY A 34 -6.37 -9.59 2.61
CA GLY A 34 -5.09 -9.94 3.20
C GLY A 34 -3.91 -9.44 2.37
N ALA A 35 -4.03 -9.57 1.05
CA ALA A 35 -2.98 -9.09 0.16
C ALA A 35 -2.86 -7.57 0.22
N ALA A 36 -4.00 -6.88 0.30
CA ALA A 36 -3.98 -5.43 0.40
C ALA A 36 -3.24 -4.99 1.66
N ARG A 37 -3.48 -5.70 2.77
CA ARG A 37 -2.79 -5.38 4.02
C ARG A 37 -1.28 -5.58 3.88
N VAL A 38 -0.88 -6.65 3.23
CA VAL A 38 0.54 -6.91 3.02
C VAL A 38 1.17 -5.85 2.14
N HIS A 39 0.48 -5.47 1.08
CA HIS A 39 0.98 -4.42 0.18
C HIS A 39 1.17 -3.11 0.94
N TYR A 40 0.20 -2.76 1.77
CA TYR A 40 0.31 -1.53 2.54
C TYR A 40 1.49 -1.60 3.51
N HIS A 41 1.64 -2.73 4.17
CA HIS A 41 2.72 -2.92 5.13
C HIS A 41 4.08 -2.75 4.46
N ASN A 42 4.24 -3.37 3.29
CA ASN A 42 5.48 -3.27 2.54
C ASN A 42 5.72 -1.85 2.06
N ALA A 43 4.67 -1.17 1.65
CA ALA A 43 4.79 0.22 1.21
C ALA A 43 5.23 1.11 2.37
N MET A 44 4.67 0.88 3.55
CA MET A 44 5.04 1.66 4.73
C MET A 44 6.50 1.45 5.10
N ARG A 45 6.97 0.22 4.98
CA ARG A 45 8.38 -0.06 5.28
C ARG A 45 9.29 0.67 4.32
N ALA A 46 8.94 0.67 3.04
CA ALA A 46 9.75 1.35 2.04
C ALA A 46 9.78 2.85 2.30
N VAL A 47 8.64 3.42 2.65
CA VAL A 47 8.57 4.85 2.93
C VAL A 47 9.38 5.18 4.18
N LYS A 48 9.26 4.34 5.19
CA LYS A 48 9.99 4.56 6.44
C LYS A 48 11.49 4.53 6.21
N GLU A 49 11.95 3.56 5.43
CA GLU A 49 13.37 3.45 5.14
C GLU A 49 13.88 4.67 4.38
N PHE A 50 13.04 5.16 3.49
CA PHE A 50 13.39 6.34 2.73
C PHE A 50 13.55 7.55 3.65
N LEU A 51 12.65 7.69 4.62
CA LEU A 51 12.68 8.82 5.52
C LEU A 51 13.79 8.71 6.56
N ASP A 52 14.20 7.51 6.87
CA ASP A 52 15.25 7.27 7.85
C ASP A 52 16.64 7.51 7.31
N GLU A 53 16.76 7.78 6.08
CA GLU A 53 18.03 7.87 5.38
C GLU A 53 18.98 8.98 5.85
#